data_0f0fad9a0fda367d10026003a6eb519e
#
_entry.id   0f0fad9a0fda367d10026003a6eb519e
#
_cell.length_a   1.000
_cell.length_b   1.000
_cell.length_c   1.000
_cell.angle_alpha   90.00
_cell.angle_beta   90.00
_cell.angle_gamma   90.00
#
_symmetry.space_group_name_H-M   'P 1'
#
loop_
_entity.id
_entity.type
_entity.pdbx_description
1 polymer ?
#
loop_
_entity_poly.entity_id
_entity_poly.type
_entity_poly.pdbx_seq_one_letter_code
_entity_poly.pdbx_strand_id
1 'polypeptide(L)'
;MAIFKKFDHIGVVVENLPKAMDALVHFFDLECREVMEIKDAGIRIAFYPLGSGQMELIEFQKPIEGVDPIVTRPGGGIQHVAFQVDDFQQTLTTLTAKGLKLVKGFPRTGAHGQVAFFYPTEGLDLLIEICES
;
A
#
# COMPACT_ATOMS: atom_id res chain seq x y z
N MET A 1 -16.21 -16.22 -9.02
CA MET A 1 -16.04 -16.24 -7.56
C MET A 1 -15.09 -15.16 -7.11
N ALA A 2 -15.49 -14.38 -6.12
CA ALA A 2 -14.63 -13.33 -5.58
C ALA A 2 -13.58 -13.94 -4.65
N ILE A 3 -12.32 -13.62 -4.89
CA ILE A 3 -11.23 -14.03 -4.01
C ILE A 3 -10.86 -12.91 -3.05
N PHE A 4 -11.30 -11.69 -3.30
CA PHE A 4 -11.08 -10.55 -2.42
C PHE A 4 -12.21 -10.46 -1.41
N LYS A 5 -11.84 -10.25 -0.16
CA LYS A 5 -12.79 -10.14 0.93
C LYS A 5 -13.40 -8.75 1.00
N LYS A 6 -12.57 -7.73 0.95
CA LYS A 6 -13.03 -6.35 0.97
C LYS A 6 -11.92 -5.39 0.54
N PHE A 7 -12.33 -4.19 0.18
CA PHE A 7 -11.40 -3.07 0.00
C PHE A 7 -10.78 -2.72 1.35
N ASP A 8 -9.46 -2.56 1.38
CA ASP A 8 -8.76 -2.22 2.61
C ASP A 8 -8.33 -0.76 2.61
N HIS A 9 -7.54 -0.34 1.64
CA HIS A 9 -7.03 1.04 1.64
C HIS A 9 -6.54 1.49 0.28
N ILE A 10 -6.33 2.80 0.18
CA ILE A 10 -5.59 3.44 -0.89
C ILE A 10 -4.26 3.91 -0.32
N GLY A 11 -3.17 3.67 -1.02
CA GLY A 11 -1.85 4.13 -0.62
C GLY A 11 -1.40 5.31 -1.46
N VAL A 12 -1.04 6.40 -0.80
CA VAL A 12 -0.57 7.62 -1.44
C VAL A 12 0.83 7.91 -0.95
N VAL A 13 1.78 7.96 -1.87
CA VAL A 13 3.17 8.28 -1.52
C VAL A 13 3.33 9.79 -1.50
N VAL A 14 3.93 10.30 -0.43
CA VAL A 14 4.20 11.72 -0.26
C VAL A 14 5.69 11.92 0.02
N GLU A 15 6.23 13.06 -0.38
CA GLU A 15 7.65 13.35 -0.17
C GLU A 15 7.94 13.86 1.24
N ASN A 16 6.95 14.52 1.86
CA ASN A 16 7.09 15.09 3.20
C ASN A 16 5.81 14.80 3.98
N LEU A 17 5.87 13.80 4.84
CA LEU A 17 4.69 13.35 5.58
C LEU A 17 4.10 14.42 6.48
N PRO A 18 4.88 15.14 7.33
CA PRO A 18 4.28 16.18 8.17
C PRO A 18 3.58 17.27 7.35
N LYS A 19 4.15 17.66 6.23
CA LYS A 19 3.55 18.70 5.38
C LYS A 19 2.23 18.21 4.75
N ALA A 20 2.18 16.96 4.33
CA ALA A 20 0.95 16.38 3.78
C ALA A 20 -0.13 16.26 4.86
N MET A 21 0.27 15.85 6.07
CA MET A 21 -0.65 15.75 7.21
C MET A 21 -1.24 17.13 7.58
N ASP A 22 -0.40 18.17 7.56
CA ASP A 22 -0.85 19.52 7.82
C ASP A 22 -1.87 20.00 6.78
N ALA A 23 -1.64 19.67 5.52
CA ALA A 23 -2.57 20.01 4.45
C ALA A 23 -3.93 19.36 4.66
N LEU A 24 -3.92 18.07 5.05
CA LEU A 24 -5.18 17.36 5.27
C LEU A 24 -5.98 17.92 6.42
N VAL A 25 -5.35 18.28 7.53
CA VAL A 25 -6.08 18.84 8.66
C VAL A 25 -6.52 20.28 8.35
N HIS A 26 -5.66 21.08 7.72
CA HIS A 26 -5.94 22.49 7.46
C HIS A 26 -7.08 22.68 6.46
N PHE A 27 -7.03 21.97 5.34
CA PHE A 27 -8.00 22.18 4.26
C PHE A 27 -9.24 21.30 4.35
N PHE A 28 -9.14 20.12 4.96
CA PHE A 28 -10.20 19.13 4.90
C PHE A 28 -10.66 18.62 6.26
N ASP A 29 -10.10 19.10 7.34
CA ASP A 29 -10.38 18.64 8.71
C ASP A 29 -10.19 17.16 8.88
N LEU A 30 -9.25 16.57 8.14
CA LEU A 30 -8.93 15.17 8.27
C LEU A 30 -7.73 14.99 9.20
N GLU A 31 -7.97 14.32 10.32
CA GLU A 31 -6.93 14.02 11.29
C GLU A 31 -6.47 12.58 11.18
N CYS A 32 -5.18 12.39 11.27
CA CYS A 32 -4.60 11.07 11.23
C CYS A 32 -4.90 10.33 12.54
N ARG A 33 -5.21 9.02 12.43
CA ARG A 33 -5.44 8.18 13.62
C ARG A 33 -4.13 7.80 14.29
N GLU A 34 -3.13 7.44 13.50
CA GLU A 34 -1.81 7.08 14.02
C GLU A 34 -0.76 7.19 12.94
N VAL A 35 0.49 7.36 13.35
CA VAL A 35 1.63 7.28 12.45
C VAL A 35 2.46 6.08 12.89
N MET A 36 2.74 5.17 11.95
CA MET A 36 3.58 4.03 12.19
C MET A 36 4.92 4.23 11.49
N GLU A 37 5.99 3.88 12.19
CA GLU A 37 7.32 3.96 11.63
C GLU A 37 7.90 2.55 11.50
N ILE A 38 8.37 2.21 10.31
CA ILE A 38 9.09 0.96 10.07
C ILE A 38 10.55 1.36 9.89
N LYS A 39 11.26 1.46 11.01
CA LYS A 39 12.60 2.09 11.05
C LYS A 39 13.60 1.42 10.15
N ASP A 40 13.64 0.09 10.15
CA ASP A 40 14.61 -0.66 9.36
C ASP A 40 14.45 -0.41 7.86
N ALA A 41 13.22 -0.22 7.42
CA ALA A 41 12.91 0.03 6.01
C ALA A 41 12.89 1.52 5.66
N GLY A 42 12.92 2.41 6.66
CA GLY A 42 12.85 3.85 6.44
C GLY A 42 11.50 4.30 5.93
N ILE A 43 10.43 3.69 6.42
CA ILE A 43 9.06 3.99 5.99
C ILE A 43 8.29 4.60 7.14
N ARG A 44 7.53 5.66 6.86
CA ARG A 44 6.55 6.22 7.80
C ARG A 44 5.18 6.23 7.12
N ILE A 45 4.17 5.79 7.85
CA ILE A 45 2.80 5.68 7.32
C ILE A 45 1.84 6.38 8.26
N ALA A 46 1.03 7.30 7.72
CA ALA A 46 -0.05 7.94 8.46
C ALA A 46 -1.37 7.34 8.01
N PHE A 47 -2.19 6.92 8.97
CA PHE A 47 -3.45 6.20 8.71
C PHE A 47 -4.64 7.12 8.90
N TYR A 48 -5.50 7.16 7.88
CA TYR A 48 -6.72 7.98 7.86
C TYR A 48 -7.92 7.08 7.59
N PRO A 49 -8.58 6.54 8.65
CA PRO A 49 -9.79 5.74 8.44
C PRO A 49 -10.91 6.60 7.88
N LEU A 50 -11.58 6.12 6.84
CA LEU A 50 -12.67 6.82 6.17
C LEU A 50 -13.76 5.79 5.83
N GLY A 51 -14.82 5.76 6.62
CA GLY A 51 -15.88 4.78 6.42
C GLY A 51 -15.37 3.36 6.64
N SER A 52 -15.60 2.48 5.68
CA SER A 52 -15.19 1.08 5.79
C SER A 52 -13.76 0.83 5.29
N GLY A 53 -13.11 1.83 4.71
CA GLY A 53 -11.74 1.73 4.24
C GLY A 53 -10.87 2.79 4.87
N GLN A 54 -9.66 2.95 4.33
CA GLN A 54 -8.80 4.02 4.81
C GLN A 54 -7.85 4.49 3.73
N MET A 55 -7.31 5.69 3.94
CA MET A 55 -6.23 6.22 3.15
C MET A 55 -4.95 6.13 3.97
N GLU A 56 -3.86 5.75 3.33
CA GLU A 56 -2.54 5.74 3.96
C GLU A 56 -1.64 6.70 3.22
N LEU A 57 -1.02 7.63 3.96
CA LEU A 57 0.04 8.45 3.41
C LEU A 57 1.36 7.79 3.76
N ILE A 58 2.19 7.56 2.76
CA ILE A 58 3.43 6.79 2.91
C ILE A 58 4.61 7.65 2.50
N GLU A 59 5.59 7.77 3.41
CA GLU A 59 6.83 8.47 3.13
C GLU A 59 7.97 7.46 3.17
N PHE A 60 8.73 7.38 2.07
CA PHE A 60 9.92 6.54 1.99
C PHE A 60 11.14 7.44 2.17
N GLN A 61 11.92 7.18 3.21
CA GLN A 61 13.15 7.94 3.47
C GLN A 61 14.33 7.43 2.66
N LYS A 62 14.22 6.19 2.16
CA LYS A 62 15.26 5.55 1.35
C LYS A 62 14.65 4.41 0.55
N PRO A 63 15.32 3.94 -0.51
CA PRO A 63 14.86 2.75 -1.22
C PRO A 63 14.85 1.54 -0.28
N ILE A 64 13.94 0.60 -0.52
CA ILE A 64 13.85 -0.62 0.27
C ILE A 64 14.74 -1.67 -0.38
N GLU A 65 15.73 -2.18 0.38
CA GLU A 65 16.65 -3.17 -0.14
C GLU A 65 15.90 -4.43 -0.58
N GLY A 66 16.24 -4.91 -1.77
CA GLY A 66 15.64 -6.13 -2.31
C GLY A 66 14.27 -5.96 -2.92
N VAL A 67 13.72 -4.75 -2.89
CA VAL A 67 12.39 -4.44 -3.42
C VAL A 67 12.53 -3.55 -4.65
N ASP A 68 11.70 -3.81 -5.67
CA ASP A 68 11.69 -2.98 -6.86
C ASP A 68 11.40 -1.52 -6.49
N PRO A 69 12.21 -0.56 -6.94
CA PRO A 69 12.00 0.85 -6.64
C PRO A 69 10.66 1.44 -7.06
N ILE A 70 9.92 0.75 -7.91
CA ILE A 70 8.58 1.20 -8.32
C ILE A 70 7.68 1.46 -7.12
N VAL A 71 7.88 0.71 -6.01
CA VAL A 71 7.05 0.87 -4.80
C VAL A 71 7.29 2.20 -4.09
N THR A 72 8.43 2.85 -4.30
CA THR A 72 8.68 4.15 -3.66
C THR A 72 8.03 5.31 -4.40
N ARG A 73 7.52 5.07 -5.60
CA ARG A 73 6.84 6.04 -6.46
C ARG A 73 7.50 7.42 -6.42
N PRO A 74 8.67 7.57 -7.05
CA PRO A 74 9.36 8.86 -7.09
C PRO A 74 8.44 9.96 -7.61
N GLY A 75 8.45 11.13 -6.94
CA GLY A 75 7.55 12.22 -7.27
C GLY A 75 6.21 12.18 -6.54
N GLY A 76 5.91 11.07 -5.88
CA GLY A 76 4.67 10.94 -5.09
C GLY A 76 3.43 10.69 -5.91
N GLY A 77 2.31 10.55 -5.21
CA GLY A 77 0.99 10.33 -5.81
C GLY A 77 0.37 9.00 -5.39
N ILE A 78 -0.80 8.71 -5.93
CA ILE A 78 -1.49 7.44 -5.66
C ILE A 78 -0.64 6.30 -6.19
N GLN A 79 -0.30 5.37 -5.30
CA GLN A 79 0.56 4.26 -5.65
C GLN A 79 -0.22 2.97 -5.85
N HIS A 80 -1.15 2.67 -4.94
CA HIS A 80 -1.81 1.37 -4.96
C HIS A 80 -3.19 1.41 -4.35
N VAL A 81 -3.94 0.35 -4.67
CA VAL A 81 -5.20 0.01 -4.01
C VAL A 81 -5.01 -1.36 -3.40
N ALA A 82 -5.42 -1.53 -2.15
CA ALA A 82 -5.22 -2.76 -1.41
C ALA A 82 -6.55 -3.44 -1.08
N PHE A 83 -6.54 -4.76 -1.18
CA PHE A 83 -7.68 -5.61 -0.86
C PHE A 83 -7.30 -6.65 0.17
N GLN A 84 -8.17 -6.87 1.15
CA GLN A 84 -8.03 -7.99 2.07
C GLN A 84 -8.46 -9.28 1.41
N VAL A 85 -7.75 -10.35 1.72
CA VAL A 85 -8.08 -11.68 1.22
C VAL A 85 -8.10 -12.66 2.40
N ASP A 86 -8.94 -13.70 2.30
CA ASP A 86 -9.06 -14.70 3.37
C ASP A 86 -7.89 -15.66 3.37
N ASP A 87 -7.52 -16.16 2.20
CA ASP A 87 -6.43 -17.10 2.05
C ASP A 87 -5.34 -16.45 1.21
N PHE A 88 -4.39 -15.85 1.89
CA PHE A 88 -3.33 -15.07 1.24
C PHE A 88 -2.53 -15.92 0.25
N GLN A 89 -2.10 -17.10 0.69
CA GLN A 89 -1.23 -17.95 -0.15
C GLN A 89 -1.97 -18.46 -1.37
N GLN A 90 -3.22 -18.87 -1.21
CA GLN A 90 -4.01 -19.33 -2.34
C GLN A 90 -4.31 -18.20 -3.32
N THR A 91 -4.60 -17.00 -2.81
CA THR A 91 -4.83 -15.84 -3.66
C THR A 91 -3.58 -15.50 -4.46
N LEU A 92 -2.42 -15.52 -3.81
CA LEU A 92 -1.15 -15.28 -4.47
C LEU A 92 -0.95 -16.26 -5.63
N THR A 93 -1.16 -17.54 -5.37
CA THR A 93 -1.03 -18.58 -6.38
C THR A 93 -2.02 -18.38 -7.54
N THR A 94 -3.27 -18.07 -7.21
CA THR A 94 -4.32 -17.88 -8.22
C THR A 94 -4.00 -16.71 -9.13
N LEU A 95 -3.60 -15.57 -8.55
CA LEU A 95 -3.34 -14.36 -9.33
C LEU A 95 -2.10 -14.52 -10.22
N THR A 96 -1.05 -15.14 -9.69
CA THR A 96 0.14 -15.38 -10.51
C THR A 96 -0.14 -16.37 -11.63
N ALA A 97 -0.98 -17.37 -11.39
CA ALA A 97 -1.39 -18.31 -12.43
C ALA A 97 -2.17 -17.64 -13.56
N LYS A 98 -2.88 -16.55 -13.26
CA LYS A 98 -3.60 -15.75 -14.27
C LYS A 98 -2.69 -14.85 -15.08
N GLY A 99 -1.43 -14.74 -14.71
CA GLY A 99 -0.45 -13.94 -15.42
C GLY A 99 -0.08 -12.62 -14.76
N LEU A 100 -0.63 -12.31 -13.59
CA LEU A 100 -0.19 -11.13 -12.85
C LEU A 100 1.22 -11.33 -12.35
N LYS A 101 2.02 -10.28 -12.44
CA LYS A 101 3.43 -10.36 -12.05
C LYS A 101 3.63 -9.77 -10.66
N LEU A 102 4.16 -10.59 -9.78
CA LEU A 102 4.48 -10.20 -8.41
C LEU A 102 5.67 -9.23 -8.43
N VAL A 103 5.53 -8.13 -7.70
CA VAL A 103 6.61 -7.15 -7.59
C VAL A 103 7.78 -7.77 -6.85
N LYS A 104 8.99 -7.55 -7.35
CA LYS A 104 10.21 -8.08 -6.75
C LYS A 104 10.33 -7.65 -5.28
N GLY A 105 10.59 -8.62 -4.42
CA GLY A 105 10.72 -8.40 -2.98
C GLY A 105 9.50 -8.81 -2.18
N PHE A 106 8.45 -9.26 -2.83
CA PHE A 106 7.21 -9.69 -2.17
C PHE A 106 6.95 -11.18 -2.41
N PRO A 107 6.16 -11.85 -1.54
CA PRO A 107 5.47 -11.29 -0.37
C PRO A 107 6.43 -10.98 0.78
N ARG A 108 5.99 -10.10 1.68
CA ARG A 108 6.77 -9.80 2.88
C ARG A 108 5.83 -9.31 3.98
N THR A 109 6.37 -9.22 5.20
CA THR A 109 5.58 -8.71 6.32
C THR A 109 5.45 -7.20 6.21
N GLY A 110 4.22 -6.71 6.23
CA GLY A 110 3.90 -5.29 6.23
C GLY A 110 3.44 -4.83 7.61
N ALA A 111 2.68 -3.75 7.64
CA ALA A 111 2.21 -3.15 8.88
C ALA A 111 1.30 -4.09 9.67
N HIS A 112 0.45 -4.85 9.00
CA HIS A 112 -0.61 -5.66 9.64
C HIS A 112 -0.66 -7.10 9.10
N GLY A 113 0.49 -7.68 8.78
CA GLY A 113 0.56 -9.05 8.29
C GLY A 113 1.24 -9.14 6.93
N GLN A 114 1.06 -10.27 6.26
CA GLN A 114 1.68 -10.47 4.96
C GLN A 114 1.04 -9.60 3.89
N VAL A 115 1.87 -9.04 3.04
CA VAL A 115 1.43 -8.23 1.90
C VAL A 115 2.16 -8.65 0.63
N ALA A 116 1.52 -8.44 -0.50
CA ALA A 116 2.14 -8.63 -1.80
C ALA A 116 1.62 -7.57 -2.75
N PHE A 117 2.51 -7.07 -3.60
CA PHE A 117 2.17 -6.11 -4.64
C PHE A 117 2.31 -6.75 -6.00
N PHE A 118 1.40 -6.41 -6.90
CA PHE A 118 1.47 -6.84 -8.29
C PHE A 118 1.72 -5.63 -9.17
N TYR A 119 2.53 -5.83 -10.22
CA TYR A 119 2.80 -4.77 -11.18
C TYR A 119 1.53 -4.32 -11.89
N PRO A 120 1.50 -3.06 -12.37
CA PRO A 120 0.37 -2.61 -13.18
C PRO A 120 0.10 -3.55 -14.34
N THR A 121 -1.17 -3.74 -14.65
CA THR A 121 -1.58 -4.56 -15.78
C THR A 121 -2.23 -3.67 -16.82
N GLU A 122 -2.36 -4.19 -18.03
CA GLU A 122 -2.95 -3.42 -19.12
C GLU A 122 -4.35 -2.92 -18.75
N GLY A 123 -4.56 -1.62 -18.88
CA GLY A 123 -5.83 -0.99 -18.57
C GLY A 123 -5.98 -0.56 -17.12
N LEU A 124 -5.01 -0.92 -16.24
CA LEU A 124 -5.08 -0.55 -14.83
C LEU A 124 -3.69 -0.13 -14.38
N ASP A 125 -3.43 1.17 -14.42
CA ASP A 125 -2.10 1.75 -14.30
C ASP A 125 -1.73 2.12 -12.86
N LEU A 126 -1.87 1.15 -11.95
CA LEU A 126 -1.40 1.30 -10.58
C LEU A 126 -1.08 -0.08 -10.01
N LEU A 127 -0.37 -0.09 -8.89
CA LEU A 127 -0.09 -1.35 -8.21
C LEU A 127 -1.34 -1.85 -7.50
N ILE A 128 -1.51 -3.15 -7.47
CA ILE A 128 -2.55 -3.78 -6.66
C ILE A 128 -1.86 -4.50 -5.51
N GLU A 129 -2.36 -4.28 -4.32
CA GLU A 129 -1.86 -4.96 -3.12
C GLU A 129 -2.90 -5.95 -2.62
N ILE A 130 -2.44 -7.13 -2.20
CA ILE A 130 -3.26 -8.03 -1.39
C ILE A 130 -2.65 -8.09 0.00
N CYS A 131 -3.51 -8.13 1.02
CA CYS A 131 -3.07 -8.18 2.41
C CYS A 131 -3.90 -9.15 3.21
N GLU A 132 -3.29 -9.67 4.28
CA GLU A 132 -3.99 -10.53 5.23
C GLU A 132 -5.01 -9.71 6.01
N SER A 133 -6.08 -10.35 6.39
CA SER A 133 -7.11 -9.70 7.21
C SER A 133 -6.74 -9.67 8.69
#